data_6de9a66ce268e66f291b022911358fbb
#
_entry.id   6de9a66ce268e66f291b022911358fbb
#
_cell.length_a   1.000
_cell.length_b   1.000
_cell.length_c   1.000
_cell.angle_alpha   90.00
_cell.angle_beta   90.00
_cell.angle_gamma   90.00
#
_symmetry.space_group_name_H-M   'P 1'
#
loop_
_entity.id
_entity.type
_entity.pdbx_description
1 polymer ?
#
loop_
_entity_poly.entity_id
_entity_poly.type
_entity_poly.pdbx_seq_one_letter_code
_entity_poly.pdbx_strand_id
1 'polypeptide(L)'
;MDWIDLLLVAVRVVGVFVLLLLLTVVNIWMERKVLADMQSRLGPMRAGPWGILQTVADGLKLFFKEHITPRKVDLGAYLLAPFLAVVPAFLIFMMVPLGPGLEIGGRSLPLQGADLNIGLLFILAMSSMAVYAVVLAGWSSGSKYPLLGGVRATAQAISYEAAMGLAMVAVVMFSATAPGADSGTLSLAEIVERQSGTWSGAVGFLDPVLGYIPRWNVFPQVVAFVIFFIAAVAETNRAPFDLVEAEQEIVGGFHTEYSGIRFAMFFLAEYINIFSMCAIAATLFLGGWNGPVWEGVVPGWMSAILPVVWLLLKSYVLVVVFFWIRATLPRLRYDQLMTLGWKRLIPLSMLWLVISTVVIGFRQFGLPFIG
;
A
#
# COMPACT_ATOMS: atom_id res chain seq x y z
N MET A 1 15.17 -14.97 24.91
CA MET A 1 14.82 -13.54 24.67
C MET A 1 14.96 -12.83 26.00
N ASP A 2 15.92 -11.92 26.10
CA ASP A 2 16.09 -11.11 27.29
C ASP A 2 14.96 -10.09 27.40
N TRP A 3 14.70 -9.59 28.63
CA TRP A 3 13.68 -8.56 28.84
C TRP A 3 13.95 -7.28 28.01
N ILE A 4 15.23 -7.00 27.69
CA ILE A 4 15.64 -5.89 26.82
C ILE A 4 15.18 -6.14 25.38
N ASP A 5 15.27 -7.38 24.89
CA ASP A 5 14.80 -7.71 23.55
C ASP A 5 13.28 -7.54 23.43
N LEU A 6 12.51 -7.93 24.46
CA LEU A 6 11.08 -7.70 24.53
C LEU A 6 10.72 -6.21 24.53
N LEU A 7 11.48 -5.41 25.29
CA LEU A 7 11.30 -3.95 25.31
C LEU A 7 11.58 -3.34 23.93
N LEU A 8 12.66 -3.74 23.26
CA LEU A 8 13.03 -3.25 21.93
C LEU A 8 11.95 -3.62 20.89
N VAL A 9 11.41 -4.83 20.95
CA VAL A 9 10.29 -5.24 20.09
C VAL A 9 9.06 -4.38 20.36
N ALA A 10 8.70 -4.15 21.62
CA ALA A 10 7.56 -3.33 21.97
C ALA A 10 7.72 -1.87 21.51
N VAL A 11 8.89 -1.26 21.73
CA VAL A 11 9.20 0.10 21.26
C VAL A 11 9.12 0.20 19.74
N ARG A 12 9.64 -0.81 19.03
CA ARG A 12 9.57 -0.88 17.57
C ARG A 12 8.14 -0.94 17.06
N VAL A 13 7.34 -1.86 17.60
CA VAL A 13 5.93 -2.03 17.19
C VAL A 13 5.13 -0.76 17.46
N VAL A 14 5.27 -0.18 18.66
CA VAL A 14 4.60 1.08 19.01
C VAL A 14 5.09 2.23 18.14
N GLY A 15 6.41 2.30 17.87
CA GLY A 15 6.99 3.33 17.01
C GLY A 15 6.44 3.28 15.58
N VAL A 16 6.35 2.09 14.98
CA VAL A 16 5.75 1.90 13.63
C VAL A 16 4.27 2.26 13.64
N PHE A 17 3.54 1.89 14.70
CA PHE A 17 2.13 2.24 14.86
C PHE A 17 1.92 3.76 14.95
N VAL A 18 2.68 4.45 15.79
CA VAL A 18 2.60 5.92 15.93
C VAL A 18 2.99 6.61 14.63
N LEU A 19 4.05 6.15 13.97
CA LEU A 19 4.47 6.66 12.67
C LEU A 19 3.33 6.56 11.66
N LEU A 20 2.66 5.41 11.56
CA LEU A 20 1.56 5.20 10.63
C LEU A 20 0.38 6.16 10.89
N LEU A 21 0.03 6.37 12.16
CA LEU A 21 -1.00 7.35 12.51
C LEU A 21 -0.61 8.78 12.08
N LEU A 22 0.64 9.18 12.30
CA LEU A 22 1.14 10.48 11.86
C LEU A 22 1.11 10.62 10.33
N LEU A 23 1.55 9.58 9.61
CA LEU A 23 1.49 9.54 8.14
C LEU A 23 0.05 9.62 7.63
N THR A 24 -0.89 8.98 8.32
CA THR A 24 -2.32 9.06 7.98
C THR A 24 -2.88 10.48 8.15
N VAL A 25 -2.49 11.18 9.22
CA VAL A 25 -2.85 12.60 9.41
C VAL A 25 -2.34 13.46 8.26
N VAL A 26 -1.08 13.25 7.86
CA VAL A 26 -0.46 13.95 6.74
C VAL A 26 -1.16 13.62 5.42
N ASN A 27 -1.51 12.35 5.17
CA ASN A 27 -2.22 11.92 3.95
C ASN A 27 -3.57 12.61 3.79
N ILE A 28 -4.39 12.64 4.84
CA ILE A 28 -5.71 13.29 4.79
C ILE A 28 -5.55 14.80 4.55
N TRP A 29 -4.58 15.43 5.21
CA TRP A 29 -4.28 16.84 5.00
C TRP A 29 -3.81 17.11 3.58
N MET A 30 -2.87 16.30 3.07
CA MET A 30 -2.29 16.45 1.73
C MET A 30 -3.36 16.25 0.65
N GLU A 31 -4.23 15.26 0.77
CA GLU A 31 -5.35 15.06 -0.16
C GLU A 31 -6.23 16.31 -0.26
N ARG A 32 -6.63 16.87 0.89
CA ARG A 32 -7.45 18.10 0.92
C ARG A 32 -6.74 19.30 0.31
N LYS A 33 -5.42 19.40 0.43
CA LYS A 33 -4.62 20.47 -0.19
C LYS A 33 -4.51 20.28 -1.69
N VAL A 34 -4.07 19.12 -2.15
CA VAL A 34 -3.89 18.81 -3.56
C VAL A 34 -5.21 18.97 -4.34
N LEU A 35 -6.32 18.41 -3.81
CA LEU A 35 -7.64 18.57 -4.43
C LEU A 35 -8.11 20.03 -4.46
N ALA A 36 -7.85 20.81 -3.39
CA ALA A 36 -8.21 22.20 -3.34
C ALA A 36 -7.46 23.04 -4.39
N ASP A 37 -6.14 22.81 -4.50
CA ASP A 37 -5.28 23.49 -5.49
C ASP A 37 -5.71 23.15 -6.92
N MET A 38 -6.03 21.87 -7.21
CA MET A 38 -6.56 21.44 -8.51
C MET A 38 -7.93 22.06 -8.84
N GLN A 39 -8.75 22.34 -7.82
CA GLN A 39 -10.05 22.96 -7.96
C GLN A 39 -10.00 24.49 -7.86
N SER A 40 -8.81 25.10 -7.83
CA SER A 40 -8.61 26.54 -7.67
C SER A 40 -9.33 27.14 -6.43
N ARG A 41 -9.35 26.38 -5.31
CA ARG A 41 -9.93 26.80 -4.03
C ARG A 41 -8.94 26.62 -2.88
N LEU A 42 -9.18 27.33 -1.78
CA LEU A 42 -8.35 27.19 -0.58
C LEU A 42 -8.67 25.88 0.17
N GLY A 43 -7.64 25.09 0.45
CA GLY A 43 -7.70 23.94 1.37
C GLY A 43 -7.70 24.38 2.83
N PRO A 44 -7.59 23.43 3.81
CA PRO A 44 -7.53 23.75 5.23
C PRO A 44 -6.35 24.67 5.52
N MET A 45 -6.60 25.81 6.22
CA MET A 45 -5.58 26.82 6.51
C MET A 45 -5.53 27.29 7.98
N ARG A 46 -6.62 27.14 8.74
CA ARG A 46 -6.77 27.77 10.04
C ARG A 46 -6.38 26.91 11.24
N ALA A 47 -6.54 25.60 11.17
CA ALA A 47 -6.26 24.69 12.28
C ALA A 47 -4.76 24.30 12.30
N GLY A 48 -3.96 24.98 13.07
CA GLY A 48 -2.51 24.80 13.16
C GLY A 48 -1.73 25.31 11.94
N PRO A 49 -0.41 25.07 11.89
CA PRO A 49 0.41 25.48 10.75
C PRO A 49 -0.13 24.86 9.45
N TRP A 50 -0.44 25.70 8.47
CA TRP A 50 -1.00 25.29 7.16
C TRP A 50 -2.26 24.40 7.21
N GLY A 51 -2.94 24.35 8.37
CA GLY A 51 -4.18 23.56 8.54
C GLY A 51 -3.98 22.07 8.80
N ILE A 52 -2.78 21.60 9.17
CA ILE A 52 -2.50 20.17 9.39
C ILE A 52 -3.29 19.58 10.57
N LEU A 53 -3.57 20.42 11.60
CA LEU A 53 -4.35 20.00 12.76
C LEU A 53 -5.85 19.83 12.47
N GLN A 54 -6.32 20.19 11.27
CA GLN A 54 -7.71 19.97 10.89
C GLN A 54 -8.10 18.49 10.92
N THR A 55 -7.19 17.61 10.48
CA THR A 55 -7.42 16.16 10.52
C THR A 55 -7.58 15.64 11.95
N VAL A 56 -6.77 16.16 12.87
CA VAL A 56 -6.86 15.82 14.30
C VAL A 56 -8.18 16.32 14.89
N ALA A 57 -8.59 17.55 14.56
CA ALA A 57 -9.87 18.11 14.99
C ALA A 57 -11.06 17.30 14.46
N ASP A 58 -11.01 16.84 13.21
CA ASP A 58 -12.04 15.97 12.64
C ASP A 58 -12.10 14.60 13.33
N GLY A 59 -10.94 14.02 13.69
CA GLY A 59 -10.85 12.79 14.46
C GLY A 59 -11.45 12.94 15.87
N LEU A 60 -11.07 13.98 16.58
CA LEU A 60 -11.61 14.29 17.91
C LEU A 60 -13.13 14.51 17.86
N LYS A 61 -13.63 15.24 16.87
CA LYS A 61 -15.07 15.43 16.64
C LYS A 61 -15.80 14.08 16.53
N LEU A 62 -15.26 13.14 15.72
CA LEU A 62 -15.88 11.83 15.53
C LEU A 62 -15.81 10.95 16.77
N PHE A 63 -14.76 11.13 17.59
CA PHE A 63 -14.59 10.42 18.85
C PHE A 63 -15.65 10.80 19.89
N PHE A 64 -15.97 12.08 20.01
CA PHE A 64 -16.96 12.58 20.97
C PHE A 64 -18.40 12.64 20.41
N LYS A 65 -18.60 12.32 19.14
CA LYS A 65 -19.93 12.29 18.50
C LYS A 65 -20.75 11.13 19.04
N GLU A 66 -22.06 11.37 19.23
CA GLU A 66 -23.02 10.36 19.65
C GLU A 66 -23.04 9.14 18.72
N HIS A 67 -23.06 7.96 19.32
CA HIS A 67 -23.11 6.68 18.61
C HIS A 67 -24.56 6.24 18.39
N ILE A 68 -25.02 6.35 17.16
CA ILE A 68 -26.33 5.85 16.78
C ILE A 68 -26.19 4.39 16.34
N THR A 69 -26.95 3.49 16.96
CA THR A 69 -27.03 2.08 16.57
C THR A 69 -28.45 1.77 16.12
N PRO A 70 -28.67 1.41 14.85
CA PRO A 70 -30.00 1.07 14.36
C PRO A 70 -30.57 -0.18 15.07
N ARG A 71 -31.90 -0.27 15.22
CA ARG A 71 -32.55 -1.37 15.96
C ARG A 71 -32.48 -2.73 15.28
N LYS A 72 -32.31 -2.77 13.95
CA LYS A 72 -32.34 -3.99 13.12
C LYS A 72 -30.94 -4.56 12.80
N VAL A 73 -29.89 -4.12 13.49
CA VAL A 73 -28.53 -4.60 13.25
C VAL A 73 -28.24 -5.89 14.01
N ASP A 74 -27.42 -6.76 13.40
CA ASP A 74 -26.76 -7.84 14.14
C ASP A 74 -25.58 -7.24 14.90
N LEU A 75 -25.77 -7.00 16.21
CA LEU A 75 -24.84 -6.24 17.03
C LEU A 75 -23.43 -6.86 17.06
N GLY A 76 -23.32 -8.19 17.06
CA GLY A 76 -22.02 -8.87 17.11
C GLY A 76 -21.18 -8.57 15.87
N ALA A 77 -21.73 -8.84 14.69
CA ALA A 77 -21.06 -8.57 13.41
C ALA A 77 -20.89 -7.06 13.15
N TYR A 78 -21.87 -6.25 13.54
CA TYR A 78 -21.82 -4.79 13.41
C TYR A 78 -20.68 -4.15 14.21
N LEU A 79 -20.38 -4.63 15.42
CA LEU A 79 -19.28 -4.14 16.23
C LEU A 79 -17.93 -4.70 15.77
N LEU A 80 -17.90 -5.94 15.27
CA LEU A 80 -16.66 -6.59 14.81
C LEU A 80 -16.12 -6.00 13.51
N ALA A 81 -16.99 -5.59 12.58
CA ALA A 81 -16.61 -5.13 11.25
C ALA A 81 -15.59 -3.98 11.25
N PRO A 82 -15.71 -2.88 12.02
CA PRO A 82 -14.72 -1.82 12.05
C PRO A 82 -13.33 -2.29 12.52
N PHE A 83 -13.27 -3.23 13.47
CA PHE A 83 -12.00 -3.81 13.93
C PHE A 83 -11.37 -4.67 12.84
N LEU A 84 -12.15 -5.46 12.12
CA LEU A 84 -11.67 -6.24 10.98
C LEU A 84 -11.19 -5.37 9.81
N ALA A 85 -11.62 -4.11 9.72
CA ALA A 85 -11.07 -3.17 8.75
C ALA A 85 -9.71 -2.62 9.21
N VAL A 86 -9.61 -2.18 10.46
CA VAL A 86 -8.44 -1.46 10.97
C VAL A 86 -7.27 -2.39 11.27
N VAL A 87 -7.51 -3.55 11.92
CA VAL A 87 -6.43 -4.45 12.35
C VAL A 87 -5.60 -4.97 11.17
N PRO A 88 -6.20 -5.52 10.09
CA PRO A 88 -5.43 -5.91 8.91
C PRO A 88 -4.65 -4.76 8.28
N ALA A 89 -5.21 -3.56 8.20
CA ALA A 89 -4.54 -2.40 7.64
C ALA A 89 -3.24 -2.06 8.41
N PHE A 90 -3.28 -2.10 9.74
CA PHE A 90 -2.07 -1.93 10.56
C PHE A 90 -1.07 -3.07 10.34
N LEU A 91 -1.52 -4.32 10.28
CA LEU A 91 -0.67 -5.47 10.08
C LEU A 91 0.03 -5.46 8.71
N ILE A 92 -0.64 -4.99 7.67
CA ILE A 92 -0.04 -4.79 6.35
C ILE A 92 1.12 -3.80 6.43
N PHE A 93 0.93 -2.65 7.09
CA PHE A 93 1.99 -1.65 7.21
C PHE A 93 3.17 -2.13 8.05
N MET A 94 2.95 -2.98 9.05
CA MET A 94 4.04 -3.57 9.85
C MET A 94 5.04 -4.37 9.01
N MET A 95 4.61 -4.88 7.84
CA MET A 95 5.47 -5.62 6.91
C MET A 95 6.33 -4.70 6.04
N VAL A 96 6.05 -3.39 5.99
CA VAL A 96 6.81 -2.45 5.17
C VAL A 96 8.17 -2.16 5.81
N PRO A 97 9.28 -2.47 5.14
CA PRO A 97 10.61 -2.19 5.66
C PRO A 97 10.95 -0.72 5.45
N LEU A 98 11.12 0.01 6.55
CA LEU A 98 11.38 1.45 6.53
C LEU A 98 12.86 1.79 6.22
N GLY A 99 13.77 0.87 6.51
CA GLY A 99 15.21 1.07 6.28
C GLY A 99 16.04 -0.16 6.62
N PRO A 100 17.35 -0.10 6.30
CA PRO A 100 18.30 -1.12 6.68
C PRO A 100 18.46 -1.14 8.16
N GLY A 101 18.12 -1.91 9.01
CA GLY A 101 18.24 -1.92 10.47
C GLY A 101 19.29 -0.97 11.08
N LEU A 102 19.10 -0.60 12.30
CA LEU A 102 20.04 0.20 13.09
C LEU A 102 20.84 -0.71 14.02
N GLU A 103 22.13 -0.50 14.10
CA GLU A 103 22.97 -1.16 15.11
C GLU A 103 23.08 -0.27 16.35
N ILE A 104 22.46 -0.68 17.46
CA ILE A 104 22.50 0.04 18.73
C ILE A 104 23.09 -0.87 19.79
N GLY A 105 24.28 -0.53 20.30
CA GLY A 105 24.94 -1.30 21.37
C GLY A 105 25.27 -2.76 20.99
N GLY A 106 25.61 -3.02 19.72
CA GLY A 106 25.93 -4.37 19.23
C GLY A 106 24.70 -5.25 18.96
N ARG A 107 23.51 -4.67 18.96
CA ARG A 107 22.25 -5.34 18.59
C ARG A 107 21.69 -4.72 17.32
N SER A 108 21.28 -5.54 16.36
CA SER A 108 20.60 -5.08 15.16
C SER A 108 19.12 -4.83 15.45
N LEU A 109 18.68 -3.61 15.25
CA LEU A 109 17.26 -3.20 15.34
C LEU A 109 16.72 -3.01 13.92
N PRO A 110 15.97 -3.97 13.35
CA PRO A 110 15.36 -3.76 12.03
C PRO A 110 14.32 -2.64 12.11
N LEU A 111 14.35 -1.72 11.14
CA LEU A 111 13.37 -0.63 11.00
C LEU A 111 12.12 -1.12 10.25
N GLN A 112 11.52 -2.18 10.79
CA GLN A 112 10.33 -2.84 10.25
C GLN A 112 9.52 -3.38 11.43
N GLY A 113 8.20 -3.33 11.39
CA GLY A 113 7.35 -3.81 12.48
C GLY A 113 7.55 -5.30 12.74
N ALA A 114 7.49 -6.09 11.68
CA ALA A 114 7.81 -7.53 11.70
C ALA A 114 8.46 -7.91 10.37
N ASP A 115 9.51 -8.70 10.42
CA ASP A 115 10.15 -9.29 9.24
C ASP A 115 9.76 -10.76 9.15
N LEU A 116 9.03 -11.09 8.07
CA LEU A 116 8.59 -12.45 7.81
C LEU A 116 9.14 -12.90 6.46
N ASN A 117 9.72 -14.11 6.41
CA ASN A 117 10.17 -14.71 5.15
C ASN A 117 9.05 -14.86 4.12
N ILE A 118 7.78 -14.86 4.57
CA ILE A 118 6.57 -14.92 3.75
C ILE A 118 5.80 -13.59 3.76
N GLY A 119 6.48 -12.46 3.96
CA GLY A 119 5.87 -11.14 4.17
C GLY A 119 4.87 -10.75 3.09
N LEU A 120 5.17 -11.05 1.83
CA LEU A 120 4.29 -10.75 0.69
C LEU A 120 2.99 -11.57 0.72
N LEU A 121 3.07 -12.85 1.08
CA LEU A 121 1.89 -13.70 1.25
C LEU A 121 1.04 -13.25 2.45
N PHE A 122 1.70 -12.81 3.53
CA PHE A 122 1.01 -12.26 4.70
C PHE A 122 0.22 -10.98 4.34
N ILE A 123 0.79 -10.08 3.52
CA ILE A 123 0.09 -8.88 3.04
C ILE A 123 -1.18 -9.27 2.28
N LEU A 124 -1.12 -10.20 1.33
CA LEU A 124 -2.29 -10.67 0.60
C LEU A 124 -3.33 -11.32 1.53
N ALA A 125 -2.90 -12.11 2.50
CA ALA A 125 -3.83 -12.71 3.47
C ALA A 125 -4.54 -11.66 4.34
N MET A 126 -3.83 -10.59 4.75
CA MET A 126 -4.43 -9.50 5.54
C MET A 126 -5.34 -8.63 4.68
N SER A 127 -5.01 -8.41 3.41
CA SER A 127 -5.88 -7.74 2.43
C SER A 127 -7.20 -8.50 2.27
N SER A 128 -7.15 -9.80 2.02
CA SER A 128 -8.33 -10.67 1.96
C SER A 128 -9.17 -10.62 3.25
N MET A 129 -8.53 -10.54 4.43
CA MET A 129 -9.24 -10.39 5.70
C MET A 129 -10.00 -9.05 5.79
N ALA A 130 -9.46 -7.96 5.24
CA ALA A 130 -10.12 -6.67 5.22
C ALA A 130 -11.42 -6.68 4.37
N VAL A 131 -11.50 -7.53 3.36
CA VAL A 131 -12.72 -7.71 2.55
C VAL A 131 -13.90 -8.20 3.41
N TYR A 132 -13.65 -9.10 4.38
CA TYR A 132 -14.69 -9.56 5.29
C TYR A 132 -15.26 -8.43 6.16
N ALA A 133 -14.47 -7.42 6.50
CA ALA A 133 -14.97 -6.25 7.22
C ALA A 133 -16.11 -5.56 6.46
N VAL A 134 -15.93 -5.38 5.15
CA VAL A 134 -16.91 -4.72 4.27
C VAL A 134 -18.17 -5.55 4.11
N VAL A 135 -18.02 -6.88 3.91
CA VAL A 135 -19.17 -7.81 3.84
C VAL A 135 -19.97 -7.77 5.12
N LEU A 136 -19.31 -7.94 6.27
CA LEU A 136 -19.97 -7.97 7.57
C LEU A 136 -20.63 -6.63 7.89
N ALA A 137 -19.99 -5.50 7.55
CA ALA A 137 -20.57 -4.19 7.74
C ALA A 137 -21.87 -4.02 6.95
N GLY A 138 -21.87 -4.39 5.68
CA GLY A 138 -23.04 -4.32 4.82
C GLY A 138 -24.17 -5.26 5.28
N TRP A 139 -23.82 -6.51 5.61
CA TRP A 139 -24.80 -7.52 6.01
C TRP A 139 -25.40 -7.24 7.39
N SER A 140 -24.60 -6.90 8.39
CA SER A 140 -25.02 -6.65 9.76
C SER A 140 -25.90 -5.41 9.93
N SER A 141 -25.84 -4.47 8.99
CA SER A 141 -26.59 -3.21 9.02
C SER A 141 -28.11 -3.38 8.88
N GLY A 142 -28.60 -4.56 8.47
CA GLY A 142 -30.03 -4.86 8.36
C GLY A 142 -30.80 -3.97 7.35
N SER A 143 -30.10 -3.31 6.43
CA SER A 143 -30.62 -2.40 5.41
C SER A 143 -30.19 -2.84 4.01
N LYS A 144 -31.03 -2.56 2.99
CA LYS A 144 -30.77 -2.98 1.60
C LYS A 144 -29.59 -2.23 0.97
N TYR A 145 -29.43 -0.94 1.26
CA TYR A 145 -28.38 -0.11 0.68
C TYR A 145 -26.97 -0.52 1.15
N PRO A 146 -26.73 -0.67 2.47
CA PRO A 146 -25.46 -1.19 2.95
C PRO A 146 -25.11 -2.59 2.42
N LEU A 147 -26.11 -3.49 2.33
CA LEU A 147 -25.90 -4.82 1.79
C LEU A 147 -25.46 -4.77 0.32
N LEU A 148 -26.11 -3.97 -0.53
CA LEU A 148 -25.73 -3.81 -1.93
C LEU A 148 -24.33 -3.17 -2.05
N GLY A 149 -24.03 -2.17 -1.22
CA GLY A 149 -22.70 -1.55 -1.16
C GLY A 149 -21.62 -2.56 -0.78
N GLY A 150 -21.85 -3.35 0.26
CA GLY A 150 -20.93 -4.39 0.72
C GLY A 150 -20.67 -5.47 -0.34
N VAL A 151 -21.70 -5.97 -1.02
CA VAL A 151 -21.54 -6.97 -2.10
C VAL A 151 -20.77 -6.41 -3.29
N ARG A 152 -21.05 -5.16 -3.71
CA ARG A 152 -20.32 -4.51 -4.80
C ARG A 152 -18.85 -4.30 -4.46
N ALA A 153 -18.56 -3.82 -3.26
CA ALA A 153 -17.20 -3.61 -2.77
C ALA A 153 -16.40 -4.92 -2.71
N THR A 154 -17.03 -5.97 -2.20
CA THR A 154 -16.40 -7.29 -2.09
C THR A 154 -16.08 -7.87 -3.47
N ALA A 155 -17.02 -7.81 -4.42
CA ALA A 155 -16.80 -8.27 -5.77
C ALA A 155 -15.64 -7.52 -6.46
N GLN A 156 -15.54 -6.22 -6.22
CA GLN A 156 -14.44 -5.39 -6.69
C GLN A 156 -13.11 -5.84 -6.07
N ALA A 157 -13.01 -5.85 -4.74
CA ALA A 157 -11.78 -6.18 -4.02
C ALA A 157 -11.23 -7.55 -4.43
N ILE A 158 -12.03 -8.63 -4.41
CA ILE A 158 -11.61 -9.99 -4.81
C ILE A 158 -11.09 -10.01 -6.26
N SER A 159 -11.77 -9.30 -7.17
CA SER A 159 -11.39 -9.30 -8.59
C SER A 159 -10.04 -8.63 -8.83
N TYR A 160 -9.77 -7.53 -8.15
CA TYR A 160 -8.52 -6.77 -8.33
C TYR A 160 -7.36 -7.33 -7.49
N GLU A 161 -7.65 -7.93 -6.34
CA GLU A 161 -6.66 -8.66 -5.52
C GLU A 161 -6.01 -9.80 -6.30
N ALA A 162 -6.77 -10.54 -7.11
CA ALA A 162 -6.23 -11.59 -7.97
C ALA A 162 -5.21 -11.04 -8.99
N ALA A 163 -5.50 -9.91 -9.65
CA ALA A 163 -4.57 -9.28 -10.58
C ALA A 163 -3.33 -8.72 -9.87
N MET A 164 -3.51 -8.13 -8.69
CA MET A 164 -2.43 -7.62 -7.85
C MET A 164 -1.50 -8.73 -7.38
N GLY A 165 -2.05 -9.85 -6.91
CA GLY A 165 -1.28 -11.02 -6.50
C GLY A 165 -0.42 -11.57 -7.63
N LEU A 166 -0.94 -11.68 -8.85
CA LEU A 166 -0.17 -12.11 -10.03
C LEU A 166 0.96 -11.14 -10.37
N ALA A 167 0.73 -9.82 -10.25
CA ALA A 167 1.77 -8.81 -10.45
C ALA A 167 2.87 -8.91 -9.39
N MET A 168 2.52 -9.17 -8.13
CA MET A 168 3.49 -9.41 -7.06
C MET A 168 4.32 -10.69 -7.31
N VAL A 169 3.69 -11.78 -7.76
CA VAL A 169 4.39 -13.02 -8.10
C VAL A 169 5.43 -12.79 -9.20
N ALA A 170 5.13 -11.96 -10.21
CA ALA A 170 6.09 -11.61 -11.25
C ALA A 170 7.35 -10.93 -10.67
N VAL A 171 7.19 -10.05 -9.67
CA VAL A 171 8.33 -9.43 -8.97
C VAL A 171 9.10 -10.45 -8.14
N VAL A 172 8.42 -11.34 -7.42
CA VAL A 172 9.06 -12.42 -6.64
C VAL A 172 9.91 -13.30 -7.54
N MET A 173 9.37 -13.73 -8.67
CA MET A 173 10.13 -14.53 -9.64
C MET A 173 11.32 -13.74 -10.21
N PHE A 174 11.13 -12.45 -10.51
CA PHE A 174 12.20 -11.59 -11.02
C PHE A 174 13.30 -11.37 -9.98
N SER A 175 12.99 -11.38 -8.70
CA SER A 175 13.98 -11.23 -7.62
C SER A 175 15.03 -12.33 -7.63
N ALA A 176 14.73 -13.52 -8.20
CA ALA A 176 15.70 -14.61 -8.39
C ALA A 176 16.82 -14.27 -9.38
N THR A 177 16.68 -13.21 -10.20
CA THR A 177 17.72 -12.79 -11.14
C THR A 177 18.76 -11.85 -10.54
N ALA A 178 18.66 -11.54 -9.24
CA ALA A 178 19.64 -10.72 -8.55
C ALA A 178 20.99 -11.43 -8.44
N PRO A 179 22.14 -10.72 -8.51
CA PRO A 179 23.43 -11.33 -8.32
C PRO A 179 23.52 -12.05 -6.97
N GLY A 180 23.96 -13.32 -7.00
CA GLY A 180 24.07 -14.16 -5.80
C GLY A 180 22.75 -14.69 -5.23
N ALA A 181 21.64 -14.54 -5.97
CA ALA A 181 20.36 -15.11 -5.56
C ALA A 181 20.12 -16.46 -6.26
N ASP A 182 19.90 -17.52 -5.49
CA ASP A 182 19.60 -18.86 -6.02
C ASP A 182 18.09 -19.07 -6.26
N SER A 183 17.23 -18.28 -5.61
CA SER A 183 15.77 -18.40 -5.67
C SER A 183 15.07 -17.07 -5.47
N GLY A 184 13.77 -17.01 -5.81
CA GLY A 184 12.91 -15.87 -5.51
C GLY A 184 12.65 -15.76 -4.00
N THR A 185 12.36 -14.55 -3.52
CA THR A 185 12.07 -14.29 -2.11
C THR A 185 10.71 -13.63 -1.93
N LEU A 186 10.02 -13.98 -0.82
CA LEU A 186 8.77 -13.35 -0.40
C LEU A 186 9.00 -12.31 0.72
N SER A 187 10.24 -12.17 1.21
CA SER A 187 10.61 -11.13 2.18
C SER A 187 10.72 -9.78 1.48
N LEU A 188 10.04 -8.76 2.02
CA LEU A 188 10.09 -7.41 1.46
C LEU A 188 11.46 -6.76 1.67
N ALA A 189 12.09 -6.98 2.82
CA ALA A 189 13.42 -6.45 3.11
C ALA A 189 14.45 -6.99 2.10
N GLU A 190 14.44 -8.29 1.87
CA GLU A 190 15.34 -8.94 0.92
C GLU A 190 15.08 -8.50 -0.53
N ILE A 191 13.80 -8.27 -0.92
CA ILE A 191 13.47 -7.72 -2.23
C ILE A 191 14.10 -6.32 -2.43
N VAL A 192 14.11 -5.47 -1.39
CA VAL A 192 14.76 -4.15 -1.45
C VAL A 192 16.29 -4.28 -1.53
N GLU A 193 16.89 -5.16 -0.74
CA GLU A 193 18.33 -5.41 -0.80
C GLU A 193 18.77 -5.91 -2.17
N ARG A 194 17.99 -6.77 -2.81
CA ARG A 194 18.23 -7.27 -4.17
C ARG A 194 18.09 -6.20 -5.26
N GLN A 195 17.44 -5.07 -4.95
CA GLN A 195 17.33 -3.89 -5.80
C GLN A 195 18.45 -2.85 -5.55
N SER A 196 19.42 -3.16 -4.68
CA SER A 196 20.55 -2.29 -4.44
C SER A 196 21.52 -2.28 -5.64
N GLY A 197 22.23 -1.14 -5.85
CA GLY A 197 23.18 -0.96 -6.94
C GLY A 197 22.55 -0.49 -8.25
N THR A 198 23.29 -0.71 -9.35
CA THR A 198 22.93 -0.28 -10.70
C THR A 198 22.86 -1.46 -11.67
N TRP A 199 22.32 -1.23 -12.86
CA TRP A 199 22.21 -2.23 -13.94
C TRP A 199 23.54 -2.46 -14.70
N SER A 200 24.70 -2.03 -14.17
CA SER A 200 26.00 -2.28 -14.77
C SER A 200 26.26 -3.78 -15.00
N GLY A 201 26.80 -4.14 -16.15
CA GLY A 201 27.09 -5.54 -16.53
C GLY A 201 25.87 -6.33 -17.06
N ALA A 202 24.70 -5.74 -17.16
CA ALA A 202 23.53 -6.43 -17.68
C ALA A 202 23.54 -6.63 -19.19
N VAL A 203 24.06 -5.63 -19.95
CA VAL A 203 24.18 -5.68 -21.42
C VAL A 203 25.42 -4.87 -21.82
N GLY A 204 26.54 -5.51 -22.08
CA GLY A 204 27.87 -4.91 -22.17
C GLY A 204 27.99 -3.65 -23.05
N PHE A 205 27.29 -3.55 -24.19
CA PHE A 205 27.33 -2.37 -25.04
C PHE A 205 26.53 -1.17 -24.50
N LEU A 206 25.59 -1.40 -23.56
CA LEU A 206 24.77 -0.37 -22.93
C LEU A 206 25.26 0.03 -21.53
N ASP A 207 26.32 -0.59 -21.01
CA ASP A 207 26.87 -0.32 -19.68
C ASP A 207 27.16 1.17 -19.40
N PRO A 208 27.61 2.00 -20.37
CA PRO A 208 27.80 3.42 -20.11
C PRO A 208 26.52 4.16 -19.71
N VAL A 209 25.34 3.66 -20.09
CA VAL A 209 24.06 4.23 -19.74
C VAL A 209 23.43 3.48 -18.55
N LEU A 210 23.49 2.16 -18.57
CA LEU A 210 22.90 1.30 -17.54
C LEU A 210 23.61 1.44 -16.18
N GLY A 211 24.88 1.79 -16.17
CA GLY A 211 25.64 2.05 -14.95
C GLY A 211 25.12 3.23 -14.10
N TYR A 212 24.34 4.15 -14.70
CA TYR A 212 23.68 5.24 -13.97
C TYR A 212 22.25 4.93 -13.55
N ILE A 213 21.64 3.88 -14.11
CA ILE A 213 20.25 3.51 -13.82
C ILE A 213 20.22 2.64 -12.57
N PRO A 214 19.48 3.02 -11.52
CA PRO A 214 19.35 2.19 -10.33
C PRO A 214 18.65 0.88 -10.67
N ARG A 215 19.00 -0.19 -9.96
CA ARG A 215 18.48 -1.54 -10.20
C ARG A 215 17.06 -1.73 -9.67
N TRP A 216 16.17 -0.81 -9.96
CA TRP A 216 14.78 -0.89 -9.55
C TRP A 216 13.99 -1.83 -10.46
N ASN A 217 13.11 -2.63 -9.85
CA ASN A 217 12.28 -3.57 -10.56
C ASN A 217 11.27 -2.91 -11.53
N VAL A 218 10.97 -1.62 -11.36
CA VAL A 218 10.06 -0.90 -12.25
C VAL A 218 10.52 -0.92 -13.71
N PHE A 219 11.83 -0.91 -13.98
CA PHE A 219 12.33 -0.89 -15.35
C PHE A 219 12.05 -2.21 -16.10
N PRO A 220 12.41 -3.39 -15.58
CA PRO A 220 12.09 -4.65 -16.24
C PRO A 220 10.65 -5.11 -16.01
N GLN A 221 9.96 -4.64 -14.98
CA GLN A 221 8.62 -5.06 -14.56
C GLN A 221 7.59 -3.94 -14.65
N VAL A 222 7.74 -3.01 -15.63
CA VAL A 222 6.85 -1.86 -15.79
C VAL A 222 5.38 -2.26 -15.95
N VAL A 223 5.10 -3.36 -16.65
CA VAL A 223 3.72 -3.86 -16.85
C VAL A 223 3.14 -4.36 -15.53
N ALA A 224 3.92 -5.12 -14.75
CA ALA A 224 3.51 -5.56 -13.41
C ALA A 224 3.28 -4.35 -12.47
N PHE A 225 4.11 -3.32 -12.55
CA PHE A 225 3.93 -2.08 -11.78
C PHE A 225 2.61 -1.39 -12.12
N VAL A 226 2.29 -1.23 -13.40
CA VAL A 226 1.05 -0.60 -13.84
C VAL A 226 -0.18 -1.41 -13.40
N ILE A 227 -0.14 -2.75 -13.56
CA ILE A 227 -1.21 -3.63 -13.09
C ILE A 227 -1.39 -3.52 -11.58
N PHE A 228 -0.28 -3.62 -10.82
CA PHE A 228 -0.29 -3.48 -9.36
C PHE A 228 -0.90 -2.14 -8.94
N PHE A 229 -0.47 -1.04 -9.56
CA PHE A 229 -0.92 0.30 -9.17
C PHE A 229 -2.42 0.50 -9.47
N ILE A 230 -2.92 0.04 -10.62
CA ILE A 230 -4.36 0.07 -10.94
C ILE A 230 -5.15 -0.78 -9.93
N ALA A 231 -4.66 -1.98 -9.61
CA ALA A 231 -5.29 -2.87 -8.65
C ALA A 231 -5.29 -2.26 -7.23
N ALA A 232 -4.21 -1.62 -6.81
CA ALA A 232 -4.11 -0.93 -5.52
C ALA A 232 -5.12 0.23 -5.40
N VAL A 233 -5.31 1.03 -6.47
CA VAL A 233 -6.36 2.08 -6.49
C VAL A 233 -7.76 1.46 -6.36
N ALA A 234 -8.00 0.34 -7.01
CA ALA A 234 -9.29 -0.35 -6.95
C ALA A 234 -9.54 -1.00 -5.59
N GLU A 235 -8.52 -1.56 -4.94
CA GLU A 235 -8.62 -2.19 -3.63
C GLU A 235 -8.87 -1.18 -2.51
N THR A 236 -8.31 0.01 -2.64
CA THR A 236 -8.56 1.11 -1.70
C THR A 236 -9.89 1.83 -1.95
N ASN A 237 -10.74 1.33 -2.85
CA ASN A 237 -12.08 1.86 -3.17
C ASN A 237 -12.08 3.35 -3.54
N ARG A 238 -10.98 3.88 -4.10
CA ARG A 238 -10.88 5.29 -4.52
C ARG A 238 -11.24 5.51 -5.99
N ALA A 239 -11.76 6.68 -6.30
CA ALA A 239 -12.05 7.03 -7.69
C ALA A 239 -10.83 6.80 -8.60
N PRO A 240 -11.02 6.21 -9.80
CA PRO A 240 -12.27 5.98 -10.53
C PRO A 240 -13.07 4.72 -10.11
N PHE A 241 -12.61 3.94 -9.13
CA PHE A 241 -13.21 2.68 -8.67
C PHE A 241 -14.08 2.84 -7.41
N ASP A 242 -14.57 4.04 -7.14
CA ASP A 242 -15.38 4.41 -5.99
C ASP A 242 -16.85 4.02 -6.17
N LEU A 243 -17.12 2.72 -6.23
CA LEU A 243 -18.48 2.17 -6.30
C LEU A 243 -19.09 1.91 -4.91
N VAL A 244 -18.25 1.95 -3.91
CA VAL A 244 -18.58 1.62 -2.54
C VAL A 244 -19.29 2.77 -1.84
N GLU A 245 -18.78 3.99 -2.02
CA GLU A 245 -19.31 5.24 -1.46
C GLU A 245 -20.36 5.91 -2.36
N ALA A 246 -20.72 5.29 -3.47
CA ALA A 246 -21.62 5.82 -4.50
C ALA A 246 -22.83 6.62 -3.94
N GLU A 247 -22.56 7.82 -3.36
CA GLU A 247 -23.57 8.65 -2.71
C GLU A 247 -24.81 8.89 -3.60
N GLN A 248 -24.61 8.98 -4.91
CA GLN A 248 -25.67 9.18 -5.88
C GLN A 248 -26.52 7.93 -6.15
N GLU A 249 -26.03 6.72 -5.82
CA GLU A 249 -26.72 5.45 -6.09
C GLU A 249 -27.19 4.73 -4.80
N ILE A 250 -26.33 4.63 -3.79
CA ILE A 250 -26.52 3.81 -2.60
C ILE A 250 -26.30 4.56 -1.28
N VAL A 251 -26.48 5.88 -1.29
CA VAL A 251 -26.43 6.81 -0.14
C VAL A 251 -25.02 6.92 0.45
N GLY A 252 -24.48 5.91 1.08
CA GLY A 252 -23.15 5.87 1.68
C GLY A 252 -22.56 4.45 1.67
N GLY A 253 -23.12 3.56 0.86
CA GLY A 253 -22.60 2.20 0.75
C GLY A 253 -22.68 1.40 2.05
N PHE A 254 -21.67 0.55 2.31
CA PHE A 254 -21.65 -0.37 3.44
C PHE A 254 -21.59 0.33 4.81
N HIS A 255 -21.09 1.57 4.88
CA HIS A 255 -20.93 2.32 6.12
C HIS A 255 -22.08 3.30 6.41
N THR A 256 -23.16 3.26 5.63
CA THR A 256 -24.32 4.18 5.78
C THR A 256 -24.90 4.19 7.20
N GLU A 257 -24.98 3.05 7.84
CA GLU A 257 -25.57 2.89 9.19
C GLU A 257 -24.55 3.13 10.32
N TYR A 258 -23.26 3.36 9.99
CA TYR A 258 -22.21 3.61 10.96
C TYR A 258 -22.07 5.08 11.30
N SER A 259 -21.87 5.41 12.60
CA SER A 259 -21.70 6.79 13.08
C SER A 259 -20.58 6.90 14.10
N GLY A 260 -20.11 8.14 14.34
CA GLY A 260 -19.08 8.45 15.33
C GLY A 260 -17.76 7.73 15.07
N ILE A 261 -17.15 7.17 16.13
CA ILE A 261 -15.85 6.49 16.05
C ILE A 261 -15.88 5.24 15.15
N ARG A 262 -17.00 4.52 15.06
CA ARG A 262 -17.11 3.32 14.21
C ARG A 262 -16.98 3.67 12.74
N PHE A 263 -17.57 4.77 12.30
CA PHE A 263 -17.37 5.32 10.97
C PHE A 263 -15.92 5.79 10.76
N ALA A 264 -15.34 6.49 11.76
CA ALA A 264 -13.96 6.93 11.71
C ALA A 264 -12.97 5.77 11.53
N MET A 265 -13.25 4.59 12.10
CA MET A 265 -12.40 3.41 11.96
C MET A 265 -12.33 2.92 10.50
N PHE A 266 -13.43 2.90 9.75
CA PHE A 266 -13.40 2.54 8.33
C PHE A 266 -12.59 3.55 7.52
N PHE A 267 -12.80 4.85 7.74
CA PHE A 267 -12.02 5.91 7.09
C PHE A 267 -10.53 5.83 7.44
N LEU A 268 -10.21 5.57 8.71
CA LEU A 268 -8.83 5.38 9.13
C LEU A 268 -8.18 4.21 8.40
N ALA A 269 -8.86 3.05 8.33
CA ALA A 269 -8.37 1.86 7.63
C ALA A 269 -8.13 2.16 6.14
N GLU A 270 -9.02 2.89 5.50
CA GLU A 270 -8.90 3.27 4.09
C GLU A 270 -7.66 4.12 3.83
N TYR A 271 -7.42 5.18 4.61
CA TYR A 271 -6.23 6.02 4.45
C TYR A 271 -4.92 5.29 4.81
N ILE A 272 -4.97 4.40 5.79
CA ILE A 272 -3.84 3.50 6.09
C ILE A 272 -3.55 2.62 4.88
N ASN A 273 -4.55 2.02 4.27
CA ASN A 273 -4.39 1.15 3.10
C ASN A 273 -3.83 1.91 1.89
N ILE A 274 -4.28 3.15 1.62
CA ILE A 274 -3.72 3.98 0.54
C ILE A 274 -2.22 4.15 0.73
N PHE A 275 -1.79 4.54 1.93
CA PHE A 275 -0.37 4.73 2.19
C PHE A 275 0.41 3.43 2.14
N SER A 276 -0.11 2.37 2.75
CA SER A 276 0.51 1.05 2.79
C SER A 276 0.70 0.46 1.38
N MET A 277 -0.30 0.56 0.50
CA MET A 277 -0.19 0.11 -0.89
C MET A 277 0.84 0.93 -1.68
N CYS A 278 0.91 2.24 -1.48
CA CYS A 278 1.96 3.06 -2.08
C CYS A 278 3.36 2.71 -1.55
N ALA A 279 3.49 2.43 -0.25
CA ALA A 279 4.74 2.02 0.36
C ALA A 279 5.18 0.63 -0.13
N ILE A 280 4.25 -0.32 -0.29
CA ILE A 280 4.50 -1.64 -0.88
C ILE A 280 4.92 -1.49 -2.36
N ALA A 281 4.24 -0.64 -3.13
CA ALA A 281 4.64 -0.34 -4.50
C ALA A 281 6.06 0.23 -4.59
N ALA A 282 6.41 1.17 -3.70
CA ALA A 282 7.76 1.72 -3.61
C ALA A 282 8.79 0.65 -3.23
N THR A 283 8.45 -0.26 -2.33
CA THR A 283 9.30 -1.38 -1.89
C THR A 283 9.54 -2.39 -3.01
N LEU A 284 8.48 -2.80 -3.70
CA LEU A 284 8.56 -3.85 -4.73
C LEU A 284 9.17 -3.36 -6.04
N PHE A 285 8.90 -2.13 -6.43
CA PHE A 285 9.24 -1.63 -7.78
C PHE A 285 10.25 -0.50 -7.80
N LEU A 286 10.30 0.37 -6.79
CA LEU A 286 11.15 1.56 -6.78
C LEU A 286 12.37 1.42 -5.85
N GLY A 287 12.72 0.20 -5.45
CA GLY A 287 13.88 -0.06 -4.60
C GLY A 287 13.73 0.36 -3.15
N GLY A 288 12.50 0.55 -2.66
CA GLY A 288 12.23 0.84 -1.25
C GLY A 288 13.07 1.99 -0.69
N TRP A 289 13.85 1.72 0.35
CA TRP A 289 14.74 2.69 1.00
C TRP A 289 16.02 3.01 0.21
N ASN A 290 16.33 2.27 -0.88
CA ASN A 290 17.52 2.51 -1.69
C ASN A 290 17.39 3.84 -2.44
N GLY A 291 18.36 4.73 -2.24
CA GLY A 291 18.44 6.02 -2.89
C GLY A 291 19.89 6.53 -2.90
N PRO A 292 20.18 7.63 -3.60
CA PRO A 292 21.53 8.19 -3.62
C PRO A 292 21.98 8.58 -2.21
N VAL A 293 23.16 8.09 -1.83
CA VAL A 293 23.84 8.45 -0.58
C VAL A 293 25.13 9.17 -0.96
N TRP A 294 25.28 10.40 -0.51
CA TRP A 294 26.49 11.19 -0.72
C TRP A 294 27.48 10.89 0.41
N GLU A 295 28.28 9.82 0.24
CA GLU A 295 29.30 9.45 1.21
C GLU A 295 30.33 10.60 1.37
N GLY A 296 30.65 10.92 2.62
CA GLY A 296 31.61 12.00 2.95
C GLY A 296 31.00 13.41 3.08
N VAL A 297 29.77 13.65 2.61
CA VAL A 297 29.07 14.95 2.76
C VAL A 297 28.05 14.90 3.91
N VAL A 298 27.50 13.72 4.19
CA VAL A 298 26.40 13.54 5.13
C VAL A 298 26.93 13.08 6.49
N PRO A 299 26.55 13.75 7.62
CA PRO A 299 26.89 13.27 8.96
C PRO A 299 26.38 11.84 9.22
N GLY A 300 27.10 11.04 10.01
CA GLY A 300 26.79 9.62 10.23
C GLY A 300 25.37 9.35 10.80
N TRP A 301 24.80 10.25 11.59
CA TRP A 301 23.42 10.13 12.07
C TRP A 301 22.37 10.34 10.94
N MET A 302 22.71 11.15 9.95
CA MET A 302 21.84 11.45 8.82
C MET A 302 21.83 10.29 7.82
N SER A 303 22.92 9.52 7.70
CA SER A 303 23.00 8.31 6.88
C SER A 303 22.02 7.22 7.36
N ALA A 304 21.72 7.19 8.65
CA ALA A 304 20.72 6.27 9.24
C ALA A 304 19.27 6.68 8.94
N ILE A 305 18.99 7.98 8.82
CA ILE A 305 17.65 8.52 8.58
C ILE A 305 17.33 8.58 7.07
N LEU A 306 18.34 8.81 6.22
CA LEU A 306 18.17 9.00 4.80
C LEU A 306 17.42 7.86 4.07
N PRO A 307 17.65 6.56 4.37
CA PRO A 307 16.87 5.47 3.80
C PRO A 307 15.36 5.60 4.08
N VAL A 308 14.98 5.95 5.31
CA VAL A 308 13.57 6.16 5.68
C VAL A 308 12.98 7.32 4.87
N VAL A 309 13.73 8.42 4.73
CA VAL A 309 13.31 9.59 3.94
C VAL A 309 13.09 9.21 2.48
N TRP A 310 13.98 8.40 1.88
CA TRP A 310 13.83 7.94 0.50
C TRP A 310 12.59 7.08 0.30
N LEU A 311 12.31 6.14 1.20
CA LEU A 311 11.09 5.34 1.15
C LEU A 311 9.84 6.22 1.24
N LEU A 312 9.81 7.12 2.24
CA LEU A 312 8.68 8.03 2.43
C LEU A 312 8.48 8.94 1.21
N LEU A 313 9.55 9.51 0.65
CA LEU A 313 9.47 10.36 -0.53
C LEU A 313 8.84 9.62 -1.72
N LYS A 314 9.33 8.41 -2.03
CA LYS A 314 8.79 7.59 -3.12
C LYS A 314 7.32 7.23 -2.89
N SER A 315 6.98 6.83 -1.66
CA SER A 315 5.61 6.52 -1.28
C SER A 315 4.69 7.73 -1.43
N TYR A 316 5.13 8.91 -1.00
CA TYR A 316 4.34 10.14 -1.15
C TYR A 316 4.20 10.60 -2.59
N VAL A 317 5.19 10.38 -3.46
CA VAL A 317 5.04 10.62 -4.90
C VAL A 317 3.90 9.76 -5.46
N LEU A 318 3.85 8.48 -5.10
CA LEU A 318 2.76 7.60 -5.52
C LEU A 318 1.40 8.02 -4.92
N VAL A 319 1.35 8.43 -3.65
CA VAL A 319 0.15 8.96 -3.01
C VAL A 319 -0.37 10.22 -3.73
N VAL A 320 0.52 11.12 -4.15
CA VAL A 320 0.11 12.29 -4.96
C VAL A 320 -0.49 11.87 -6.29
N VAL A 321 0.06 10.83 -6.94
CA VAL A 321 -0.53 10.26 -8.17
C VAL A 321 -1.92 9.68 -7.90
N PHE A 322 -2.15 9.02 -6.76
CA PHE A 322 -3.48 8.56 -6.33
C PHE A 322 -4.48 9.72 -6.24
N PHE A 323 -4.09 10.80 -5.58
CA PHE A 323 -4.96 11.98 -5.45
C PHE A 323 -5.20 12.68 -6.78
N TRP A 324 -4.20 12.69 -7.66
CA TRP A 324 -4.33 13.24 -9.00
C TRP A 324 -5.33 12.43 -9.84
N ILE A 325 -5.22 11.09 -9.82
CA ILE A 325 -6.16 10.19 -10.48
C ILE A 325 -7.59 10.44 -9.97
N ARG A 326 -7.77 10.55 -8.65
CA ARG A 326 -9.06 10.85 -8.02
C ARG A 326 -9.64 12.18 -8.50
N ALA A 327 -8.81 13.21 -8.70
CA ALA A 327 -9.24 14.54 -9.10
C ALA A 327 -9.61 14.65 -10.59
N THR A 328 -9.03 13.78 -11.44
CA THR A 328 -9.09 13.94 -12.91
C THR A 328 -9.97 12.92 -13.60
N LEU A 329 -10.01 11.67 -13.11
CA LEU A 329 -10.75 10.61 -13.78
C LEU A 329 -12.21 10.55 -13.33
N PRO A 330 -13.15 10.41 -14.28
CA PRO A 330 -14.54 10.14 -13.95
C PRO A 330 -14.69 8.74 -13.37
N ARG A 331 -15.71 8.54 -12.56
CA ARG A 331 -16.06 7.26 -11.98
C ARG A 331 -16.47 6.22 -13.04
N LEU A 332 -15.99 5.01 -12.89
CA LEU A 332 -16.36 3.88 -13.75
C LEU A 332 -17.70 3.27 -13.29
N ARG A 333 -18.46 2.75 -14.24
CA ARG A 333 -19.66 1.97 -13.96
C ARG A 333 -19.28 0.53 -13.56
N TYR A 334 -20.12 -0.13 -12.77
CA TYR A 334 -19.84 -1.46 -12.22
C TYR A 334 -19.47 -2.51 -13.29
N ASP A 335 -20.19 -2.55 -14.41
CA ASP A 335 -19.93 -3.47 -15.52
C ASP A 335 -18.58 -3.20 -16.22
N GLN A 336 -18.20 -1.93 -16.37
CA GLN A 336 -16.91 -1.52 -16.91
C GLN A 336 -15.77 -1.94 -15.99
N LEU A 337 -15.95 -1.74 -14.69
CA LEU A 337 -14.99 -2.10 -13.65
C LEU A 337 -14.75 -3.62 -13.64
N MET A 338 -15.83 -4.42 -13.62
CA MET A 338 -15.70 -5.88 -13.66
C MET A 338 -15.11 -6.38 -14.98
N THR A 339 -15.43 -5.74 -16.11
CA THR A 339 -14.83 -6.05 -17.41
C THR A 339 -13.34 -5.71 -17.43
N LEU A 340 -12.92 -4.60 -16.85
CA LEU A 340 -11.51 -4.22 -16.73
C LEU A 340 -10.72 -5.25 -15.89
N GLY A 341 -11.23 -5.64 -14.72
CA GLY A 341 -10.59 -6.63 -13.86
C GLY A 341 -10.45 -8.00 -14.53
N TRP A 342 -11.60 -8.61 -14.88
CA TRP A 342 -11.63 -9.99 -15.36
C TRP A 342 -11.16 -10.18 -16.80
N LYS A 343 -11.54 -9.28 -17.73
CA LYS A 343 -11.24 -9.47 -19.17
C LYS A 343 -9.94 -8.81 -19.63
N ARG A 344 -9.36 -7.90 -18.82
CA ARG A 344 -8.14 -7.19 -19.21
C ARG A 344 -7.00 -7.38 -18.21
N LEU A 345 -7.18 -7.04 -16.92
CA LEU A 345 -6.07 -7.04 -15.97
C LEU A 345 -5.62 -8.45 -15.61
N ILE A 346 -6.52 -9.37 -15.30
CA ILE A 346 -6.14 -10.76 -14.97
C ILE A 346 -5.46 -11.45 -16.15
N PRO A 347 -6.01 -11.46 -17.39
CA PRO A 347 -5.32 -12.06 -18.53
C PRO A 347 -3.98 -11.39 -18.85
N LEU A 348 -3.88 -10.05 -18.71
CA LEU A 348 -2.64 -9.33 -18.93
C LEU A 348 -1.59 -9.68 -17.87
N SER A 349 -1.98 -9.80 -16.60
CA SER A 349 -1.06 -10.19 -15.52
C SER A 349 -0.57 -11.64 -15.69
N MET A 350 -1.44 -12.57 -16.11
CA MET A 350 -1.05 -13.94 -16.42
C MET A 350 -0.08 -13.99 -17.62
N LEU A 351 -0.39 -13.25 -18.70
CA LEU A 351 0.50 -13.16 -19.86
C LEU A 351 1.86 -12.60 -19.46
N TRP A 352 1.87 -11.51 -18.66
CA TRP A 352 3.12 -10.91 -18.19
C TRP A 352 3.93 -11.85 -17.30
N LEU A 353 3.26 -12.62 -16.44
CA LEU A 353 3.90 -13.63 -15.62
C LEU A 353 4.60 -14.69 -16.49
N VAL A 354 3.93 -15.19 -17.53
CA VAL A 354 4.52 -16.17 -18.46
C VAL A 354 5.74 -15.56 -19.18
N ILE A 355 5.61 -14.33 -19.70
CA ILE A 355 6.73 -13.62 -20.36
C ILE A 355 7.91 -13.48 -19.39
N SER A 356 7.66 -13.03 -18.16
CA SER A 356 8.69 -12.86 -17.13
C SER A 356 9.37 -14.19 -16.81
N THR A 357 8.61 -15.29 -16.68
CA THR A 357 9.15 -16.64 -16.42
C THR A 357 10.05 -17.08 -17.57
N VAL A 358 9.64 -16.89 -18.81
CA VAL A 358 10.43 -17.25 -20.00
C VAL A 358 11.73 -16.43 -20.05
N VAL A 359 11.68 -15.12 -19.82
CA VAL A 359 12.86 -14.26 -19.81
C VAL A 359 13.84 -14.67 -18.69
N ILE A 360 13.33 -14.98 -17.50
CA ILE A 360 14.14 -15.46 -16.37
C ILE A 360 14.78 -16.81 -16.70
N GLY A 361 14.02 -17.73 -17.28
CA GLY A 361 14.52 -19.05 -17.68
C GLY A 361 15.64 -18.95 -18.74
N PHE A 362 15.48 -18.09 -19.74
CA PHE A 362 16.54 -17.85 -20.73
C PHE A 362 17.82 -17.28 -20.09
N ARG A 363 17.67 -16.42 -19.08
CA ARG A 363 18.82 -15.82 -18.38
C ARG A 363 19.53 -16.83 -17.47
N GLN A 364 18.78 -17.72 -16.80
CA GLN A 364 19.36 -18.73 -15.90
C GLN A 364 19.97 -19.92 -16.62
N PHE A 365 19.38 -20.33 -17.74
CA PHE A 365 19.84 -21.51 -18.51
C PHE A 365 20.80 -21.19 -19.66
N GLY A 366 21.24 -19.92 -19.78
CA GLY A 366 22.35 -19.54 -20.67
C GLY A 366 22.06 -19.75 -22.16
N LEU A 367 20.85 -19.49 -22.63
CA LEU A 367 20.60 -19.50 -24.06
C LEU A 367 21.28 -18.29 -24.73
N PRO A 368 21.94 -18.44 -25.90
CA PRO A 368 22.99 -17.56 -26.40
C PRO A 368 22.54 -16.21 -26.95
N PHE A 369 21.32 -15.75 -26.64
CA PHE A 369 20.79 -14.50 -27.17
C PHE A 369 20.75 -13.34 -26.17
N ILE A 370 21.05 -13.56 -24.88
CA ILE A 370 21.09 -12.51 -23.84
C ILE A 370 22.21 -12.86 -22.83
N GLY A 371 23.45 -12.82 -23.32
CA GLY A 371 24.66 -12.95 -22.52
C GLY A 371 25.38 -11.61 -22.42
#